data_82fe7e75b2b36709f5bcd80dcae7d725
#
_entry.id   82fe7e75b2b36709f5bcd80dcae7d725
#
_cell.length_a   1.000
_cell.length_b   1.000
_cell.length_c   1.000
_cell.angle_alpha   90.00
_cell.angle_beta   90.00
_cell.angle_gamma   90.00
#
_symmetry.space_group_name_H-M   'P 1'
#
loop_
_entity.id
_entity.type
_entity.pdbx_description
1 polymer ?
#
loop_
_entity_poly.entity_id
_entity_poly.type
_entity_poly.pdbx_seq_one_letter_code
_entity_poly.pdbx_strand_id
1 'polypeptide(L)'
;MKEGKYKKAEKYYDSIFEGIETESLPMPDLNGKAPEKGYLEKTMGLKEEAILSYCEKLGVTPNILFTGLFGILMAKYSNAEDSLFSTIYNGRNDSRLENTVCMLVKTLPVYCKFDPKTTVQAYMAELSEQMLSSMANDIFPFSDICAKYGLNSDLTFAYQAELSDDYPIGDTIARGHDLSLDMAKMPLLIQVREYNHTYVLTAEYRSDMYSQAFIDGILDSYEAAMSSALKTKLVSEISVI
;
A
#
# COMPACT_ATOMS: atom_id res chain seq x y z
N MET A 1 -10.50 -4.66 -30.76
CA MET A 1 -10.94 -5.08 -29.40
C MET A 1 -9.97 -4.70 -28.29
N LYS A 2 -8.65 -4.93 -28.42
CA LYS A 2 -7.65 -4.46 -27.43
C LYS A 2 -7.56 -2.93 -27.31
N GLU A 3 -7.55 -2.21 -28.43
CA GLU A 3 -7.48 -0.74 -28.48
C GLU A 3 -8.67 -0.06 -27.78
N GLY A 4 -9.87 -0.60 -27.90
CA GLY A 4 -11.05 -0.08 -27.22
C GLY A 4 -11.00 -0.25 -25.70
N LYS A 5 -10.44 -1.37 -25.20
CA LYS A 5 -10.25 -1.60 -23.76
C LYS A 5 -9.16 -0.67 -23.19
N TYR A 6 -8.07 -0.49 -23.92
CA TYR A 6 -6.99 0.42 -23.54
C TYR A 6 -7.49 1.86 -23.41
N LYS A 7 -8.22 2.38 -24.42
CA LYS A 7 -8.82 3.73 -24.35
C LYS A 7 -9.85 3.89 -23.24
N LYS A 8 -10.59 2.82 -22.90
CA LYS A 8 -11.50 2.84 -21.76
C LYS A 8 -10.75 2.96 -20.44
N ALA A 9 -9.69 2.19 -20.28
CA ALA A 9 -8.84 2.23 -19.10
C ALA A 9 -8.12 3.58 -18.98
N GLU A 10 -7.62 4.14 -20.08
CA GLU A 10 -7.05 5.47 -20.12
C GLU A 10 -8.04 6.52 -19.61
N LYS A 11 -9.28 6.53 -20.11
CA LYS A 11 -10.32 7.46 -19.63
C LYS A 11 -10.66 7.30 -18.15
N TYR A 12 -10.58 6.09 -17.64
CA TYR A 12 -10.75 5.85 -16.20
C TYR A 12 -9.67 6.56 -15.40
N TYR A 13 -8.41 6.45 -15.81
CA TYR A 13 -7.31 7.13 -15.14
C TYR A 13 -7.31 8.64 -15.39
N ASP A 14 -7.80 9.13 -16.56
CA ASP A 14 -8.06 10.55 -16.78
C ASP A 14 -8.99 11.12 -15.69
N SER A 15 -10.06 10.39 -15.36
CA SER A 15 -11.03 10.84 -14.35
C SER A 15 -10.48 10.89 -12.91
N ILE A 16 -9.36 10.24 -12.65
CA ILE A 16 -8.72 10.23 -11.33
C ILE A 16 -7.57 11.24 -11.28
N PHE A 17 -6.69 11.24 -12.29
CA PHE A 17 -5.38 11.88 -12.19
C PHE A 17 -5.24 13.18 -12.99
N GLU A 18 -6.23 13.55 -13.83
CA GLU A 18 -6.15 14.82 -14.57
C GLU A 18 -6.16 15.99 -13.59
N GLY A 19 -5.07 16.75 -13.57
CA GLY A 19 -4.92 17.93 -12.69
C GLY A 19 -4.50 17.61 -11.25
N ILE A 20 -4.12 16.37 -10.93
CA ILE A 20 -3.56 16.02 -9.63
C ILE A 20 -2.06 16.32 -9.63
N GLU A 21 -1.62 17.12 -8.66
CA GLU A 21 -0.21 17.49 -8.41
C GLU A 21 0.16 17.15 -6.96
N THR A 22 -0.09 15.91 -6.54
CA THR A 22 0.15 15.48 -5.15
C THR A 22 1.45 14.71 -5.06
N GLU A 23 2.33 15.12 -4.16
CA GLU A 23 3.53 14.41 -3.76
C GLU A 23 3.37 13.95 -2.30
N SER A 24 3.38 12.63 -2.08
CA SER A 24 3.11 12.04 -0.77
C SER A 24 4.32 11.36 -0.14
N LEU A 25 5.47 11.39 -0.82
CA LEU A 25 6.71 10.90 -0.23
C LEU A 25 7.09 11.83 0.95
N PRO A 26 7.27 11.31 2.17
CA PRO A 26 7.71 12.12 3.30
C PRO A 26 9.04 12.84 2.99
N MET A 27 9.15 14.08 3.45
CA MET A 27 10.39 14.85 3.27
C MET A 27 11.55 14.11 3.96
N PRO A 28 12.66 13.86 3.23
CA PRO A 28 13.84 13.23 3.81
C PRO A 28 14.40 14.00 4.99
N ASP A 29 14.79 13.30 6.05
CA ASP A 29 15.50 13.87 7.21
C ASP A 29 17.02 13.80 7.07
N LEU A 30 17.55 13.13 6.02
CA LEU A 30 18.95 13.03 5.69
C LEU A 30 19.23 13.55 4.26
N ASN A 31 20.49 13.91 3.99
CA ASN A 31 20.97 14.38 2.69
C ASN A 31 22.20 13.55 2.23
N GLY A 32 22.06 12.24 2.24
CA GLY A 32 23.10 11.33 1.77
C GLY A 32 23.20 11.26 0.25
N LYS A 33 24.14 10.47 -0.26
CA LYS A 33 24.41 10.34 -1.70
C LYS A 33 24.50 8.89 -2.17
N ALA A 34 24.48 7.92 -1.26
CA ALA A 34 24.62 6.51 -1.59
C ALA A 34 23.29 5.79 -1.31
N PRO A 35 22.61 5.22 -2.33
CA PRO A 35 21.29 4.61 -2.16
C PRO A 35 21.39 3.21 -1.52
N GLU A 36 21.93 3.15 -0.31
CA GLU A 36 21.96 1.92 0.47
C GLU A 36 20.57 1.58 1.00
N LYS A 37 20.31 0.30 1.17
CA LYS A 37 19.03 -0.20 1.70
C LYS A 37 19.03 -0.16 3.21
N GLY A 38 18.08 0.57 3.78
CA GLY A 38 17.63 0.40 5.15
C GLY A 38 16.46 -0.60 5.21
N TYR A 39 16.35 -1.33 6.33
CA TYR A 39 15.27 -2.26 6.60
C TYR A 39 14.88 -2.20 8.07
N LEU A 40 13.57 -2.09 8.33
CA LEU A 40 13.00 -2.22 9.66
C LEU A 40 11.83 -3.19 9.61
N GLU A 41 11.66 -3.92 10.71
CA GLU A 41 10.52 -4.79 10.92
C GLU A 41 9.95 -4.57 12.32
N LYS A 42 8.63 -4.51 12.43
CA LYS A 42 7.90 -4.31 13.68
C LYS A 42 6.64 -5.14 13.71
N THR A 43 6.47 -5.97 14.73
CA THR A 43 5.20 -6.66 14.98
C THR A 43 4.22 -5.71 15.62
N MET A 44 3.01 -5.60 15.08
CA MET A 44 1.93 -4.80 15.68
C MET A 44 1.46 -5.40 17.00
N GLY A 45 1.23 -4.55 17.99
CA GLY A 45 0.66 -4.93 19.28
C GLY A 45 -0.86 -5.16 19.24
N LEU A 46 -1.53 -4.81 18.15
CA LEU A 46 -2.96 -5.00 17.97
C LEU A 46 -3.27 -6.46 17.61
N LYS A 47 -4.31 -7.00 18.23
CA LYS A 47 -4.77 -8.35 17.95
C LYS A 47 -5.47 -8.42 16.59
N GLU A 48 -5.20 -9.47 15.84
CA GLU A 48 -5.82 -9.75 14.55
C GLU A 48 -7.34 -9.74 14.63
N GLU A 49 -7.93 -10.38 15.67
CA GLU A 49 -9.38 -10.44 15.82
C GLU A 49 -10.03 -9.05 15.92
N ALA A 50 -9.36 -8.08 16.54
CA ALA A 50 -9.88 -6.72 16.65
C ALA A 50 -9.91 -6.03 15.28
N ILE A 51 -8.89 -6.24 14.46
CA ILE A 51 -8.78 -5.70 13.11
C ILE A 51 -9.82 -6.38 12.19
N LEU A 52 -9.94 -7.70 12.23
CA LEU A 52 -10.91 -8.45 11.42
C LEU A 52 -12.35 -8.06 11.78
N SER A 53 -12.68 -7.97 13.08
CA SER A 53 -14.01 -7.51 13.54
C SER A 53 -14.32 -6.09 13.06
N TYR A 54 -13.33 -5.21 13.02
CA TYR A 54 -13.50 -3.87 12.51
C TYR A 54 -13.69 -3.84 10.99
N CYS A 55 -12.95 -4.65 10.24
CA CYS A 55 -13.14 -4.83 8.80
C CYS A 55 -14.56 -5.32 8.49
N GLU A 56 -15.05 -6.31 9.23
CA GLU A 56 -16.43 -6.81 9.09
C GLU A 56 -17.46 -5.70 9.33
N LYS A 57 -17.28 -4.91 10.39
CA LYS A 57 -18.15 -3.76 10.70
C LYS A 57 -18.15 -2.70 9.59
N LEU A 58 -17.01 -2.45 8.96
CA LEU A 58 -16.90 -1.50 7.85
C LEU A 58 -17.35 -2.09 6.50
N GLY A 59 -17.44 -3.41 6.38
CA GLY A 59 -17.71 -4.11 5.12
C GLY A 59 -16.55 -4.10 4.13
N VAL A 60 -15.30 -4.11 4.63
CA VAL A 60 -14.08 -4.06 3.81
C VAL A 60 -13.10 -5.17 4.18
N THR A 61 -12.11 -5.42 3.33
CA THR A 61 -11.03 -6.36 3.62
C THR A 61 -9.92 -5.70 4.45
N PRO A 62 -9.07 -6.48 5.16
CA PRO A 62 -7.87 -5.95 5.81
C PRO A 62 -6.98 -5.15 4.86
N ASN A 63 -6.79 -5.62 3.63
CA ASN A 63 -6.02 -4.88 2.62
C ASN A 63 -6.54 -3.45 2.42
N ILE A 64 -7.86 -3.27 2.27
CA ILE A 64 -8.48 -1.95 2.10
C ILE A 64 -8.28 -1.10 3.36
N LEU A 65 -8.50 -1.67 4.55
CA LEU A 65 -8.29 -0.95 5.81
C LEU A 65 -6.86 -0.46 5.95
N PHE A 66 -5.88 -1.34 5.77
CA PHE A 66 -4.47 -1.00 5.86
C PHE A 66 -4.06 0.01 4.78
N THR A 67 -4.46 -0.18 3.53
CA THR A 67 -4.18 0.76 2.43
C THR A 67 -4.76 2.14 2.71
N GLY A 68 -6.00 2.21 3.19
CA GLY A 68 -6.66 3.48 3.49
C GLY A 68 -6.01 4.23 4.65
N LEU A 69 -5.63 3.52 5.71
CA LEU A 69 -4.90 4.12 6.83
C LEU A 69 -3.51 4.59 6.44
N PHE A 70 -2.83 3.87 5.54
CA PHE A 70 -1.57 4.33 4.98
C PHE A 70 -1.74 5.64 4.21
N GLY A 71 -2.80 5.76 3.40
CA GLY A 71 -3.13 7.00 2.71
C GLY A 71 -3.34 8.18 3.68
N ILE A 72 -4.12 7.97 4.76
CA ILE A 72 -4.32 8.99 5.80
C ILE A 72 -2.99 9.38 6.46
N LEU A 73 -2.15 8.40 6.78
CA LEU A 73 -0.84 8.63 7.39
C LEU A 73 0.04 9.51 6.49
N MET A 74 0.14 9.15 5.20
CA MET A 74 0.99 9.88 4.25
C MET A 74 0.50 11.30 4.02
N ALA A 75 -0.81 11.52 3.92
CA ALA A 75 -1.38 12.87 3.83
C ALA A 75 -1.02 13.73 5.06
N LYS A 76 -1.06 13.13 6.27
CA LYS A 76 -0.64 13.83 7.50
C LYS A 76 0.85 14.14 7.53
N TYR A 77 1.71 13.23 7.09
CA TYR A 77 3.15 13.46 6.97
C TYR A 77 3.50 14.53 5.93
N SER A 78 2.73 14.63 4.85
CA SER A 78 2.89 15.64 3.81
C SER A 78 2.14 16.95 4.10
N ASN A 79 1.39 17.01 5.23
CA ASN A 79 0.49 18.13 5.56
C ASN A 79 -0.46 18.49 4.40
N ALA A 80 -1.00 17.45 3.73
CA ALA A 80 -1.89 17.56 2.58
C ALA A 80 -3.30 17.04 2.91
N GLU A 81 -4.28 17.38 2.06
CA GLU A 81 -5.65 16.88 2.15
C GLU A 81 -5.88 15.61 1.32
N ASP A 82 -4.84 15.13 0.65
CA ASP A 82 -4.84 13.94 -0.18
C ASP A 82 -3.49 13.22 -0.12
N SER A 83 -3.45 12.02 -0.66
CA SER A 83 -2.21 11.26 -0.82
C SER A 83 -2.24 10.40 -2.08
N LEU A 84 -1.07 10.22 -2.67
CA LEU A 84 -0.85 9.43 -3.87
C LEU A 84 0.37 8.53 -3.67
N PHE A 85 0.19 7.24 -3.87
CA PHE A 85 1.24 6.23 -3.78
C PHE A 85 0.94 5.05 -4.70
N SER A 86 1.87 4.14 -4.85
CA SER A 86 1.63 2.90 -5.59
C SER A 86 1.35 1.72 -4.67
N THR A 87 0.61 0.73 -5.18
CA THR A 87 0.41 -0.56 -4.52
C THR A 87 0.68 -1.72 -5.45
N ILE A 88 0.86 -2.90 -4.87
CA ILE A 88 1.16 -4.12 -5.60
C ILE A 88 -0.12 -4.96 -5.75
N TYR A 89 -0.38 -5.40 -6.96
CA TYR A 89 -1.51 -6.24 -7.32
C TYR A 89 -1.02 -7.55 -7.98
N ASN A 90 -1.52 -8.69 -7.55
CA ASN A 90 -1.04 -10.00 -8.01
C ASN A 90 -1.41 -10.34 -9.46
N GLY A 91 -2.39 -9.65 -10.06
CA GLY A 91 -2.81 -9.85 -11.44
C GLY A 91 -3.53 -11.19 -11.73
N ARG A 92 -3.95 -11.94 -10.71
CA ARG A 92 -4.54 -13.29 -10.82
C ARG A 92 -6.05 -13.32 -10.54
N ASN A 93 -6.79 -12.34 -11.02
CA ASN A 93 -8.24 -12.22 -10.85
C ASN A 93 -9.07 -13.12 -11.81
N ASP A 94 -8.40 -13.85 -12.71
CA ASP A 94 -9.04 -14.83 -13.61
C ASP A 94 -8.63 -16.25 -13.17
N SER A 95 -9.61 -17.11 -12.87
CA SER A 95 -9.37 -18.49 -12.41
C SER A 95 -8.51 -19.33 -13.39
N ARG A 96 -8.49 -18.97 -14.67
CA ARG A 96 -7.62 -19.61 -15.67
C ARG A 96 -6.14 -19.34 -15.46
N LEU A 97 -5.81 -18.30 -14.69
CA LEU A 97 -4.43 -17.90 -14.39
C LEU A 97 -3.90 -18.48 -13.07
N GLU A 98 -4.75 -19.13 -12.29
CA GLU A 98 -4.42 -19.64 -10.96
C GLU A 98 -3.18 -20.54 -10.97
N ASN A 99 -3.12 -21.48 -11.92
CA ASN A 99 -2.00 -22.42 -12.08
C ASN A 99 -0.96 -22.00 -13.15
N THR A 100 -0.96 -20.73 -13.55
CA THR A 100 -0.03 -20.24 -14.57
C THR A 100 1.28 -19.79 -13.93
N VAL A 101 2.40 -20.36 -14.40
CA VAL A 101 3.74 -19.97 -13.95
C VAL A 101 4.23 -18.81 -14.81
N CYS A 102 4.00 -17.58 -14.37
CA CYS A 102 4.53 -16.37 -15.01
C CYS A 102 4.45 -15.16 -14.05
N MET A 103 5.15 -14.09 -14.38
CA MET A 103 5.05 -12.80 -13.69
C MET A 103 3.75 -12.10 -14.13
N LEU A 104 2.76 -12.04 -13.24
CA LEU A 104 1.49 -11.34 -13.44
C LEU A 104 1.34 -10.12 -12.54
N VAL A 105 2.27 -9.94 -11.61
CA VAL A 105 2.25 -8.83 -10.65
C VAL A 105 2.27 -7.49 -11.40
N LYS A 106 1.41 -6.58 -10.96
CA LYS A 106 1.29 -5.22 -11.51
C LYS A 106 1.38 -4.20 -10.39
N THR A 107 1.85 -3.02 -10.72
CA THR A 107 1.76 -1.84 -9.87
C THR A 107 0.52 -1.05 -10.24
N LEU A 108 -0.24 -0.61 -9.25
CA LEU A 108 -1.42 0.23 -9.43
C LEU A 108 -1.25 1.51 -8.60
N PRO A 109 -1.64 2.67 -9.13
CA PRO A 109 -1.66 3.89 -8.33
C PRO A 109 -2.88 3.90 -7.42
N VAL A 110 -2.72 4.44 -6.22
CA VAL A 110 -3.78 4.66 -5.24
C VAL A 110 -3.81 6.15 -4.91
N TYR A 111 -4.95 6.78 -5.15
CA TYR A 111 -5.19 8.17 -4.81
C TYR A 111 -6.24 8.25 -3.72
N CYS A 112 -5.87 8.83 -2.60
CA CYS A 112 -6.73 9.02 -1.44
C CYS A 112 -7.00 10.50 -1.24
N LYS A 113 -8.27 10.90 -1.27
CA LYS A 113 -8.71 12.26 -0.96
C LYS A 113 -9.54 12.27 0.30
N PHE A 114 -9.33 13.27 1.14
CA PHE A 114 -9.97 13.33 2.45
C PHE A 114 -10.85 14.58 2.58
N ASP A 115 -12.12 14.36 2.90
CA ASP A 115 -12.97 15.40 3.48
C ASP A 115 -12.99 15.17 5.00
N PRO A 116 -12.65 16.19 5.83
CA PRO A 116 -12.67 16.07 7.29
C PRO A 116 -13.99 15.56 7.89
N LYS A 117 -15.10 15.70 7.16
CA LYS A 117 -16.43 15.26 7.59
C LYS A 117 -16.77 13.83 7.15
N THR A 118 -15.93 13.23 6.31
CA THR A 118 -16.17 11.86 5.83
C THR A 118 -15.99 10.85 6.96
N THR A 119 -16.92 9.91 7.06
CA THR A 119 -16.75 8.79 8.00
C THR A 119 -15.70 7.82 7.51
N VAL A 120 -15.02 7.14 8.44
CA VAL A 120 -14.06 6.08 8.09
C VAL A 120 -14.70 5.01 7.19
N GLN A 121 -15.95 4.64 7.47
CA GLN A 121 -16.68 3.68 6.65
C GLN A 121 -16.88 4.15 5.20
N ALA A 122 -17.33 5.39 5.01
CA ALA A 122 -17.55 5.93 3.65
C ALA A 122 -16.23 6.03 2.87
N TYR A 123 -15.17 6.50 3.52
CA TYR A 123 -13.85 6.59 2.93
C TYR A 123 -13.30 5.22 2.50
N MET A 124 -13.40 4.21 3.37
CA MET A 124 -12.94 2.86 3.06
C MET A 124 -13.77 2.19 1.95
N ALA A 125 -15.07 2.46 1.89
CA ALA A 125 -15.93 1.98 0.80
C ALA A 125 -15.53 2.61 -0.56
N GLU A 126 -15.29 3.92 -0.59
CA GLU A 126 -14.83 4.63 -1.79
C GLU A 126 -13.47 4.12 -2.28
N LEU A 127 -12.52 3.93 -1.35
CA LEU A 127 -11.21 3.35 -1.67
C LEU A 127 -11.34 1.92 -2.22
N SER A 128 -12.24 1.11 -1.66
CA SER A 128 -12.51 -0.25 -2.15
C SER A 128 -12.99 -0.24 -3.59
N GLU A 129 -13.94 0.65 -3.93
CA GLU A 129 -14.44 0.82 -5.30
C GLU A 129 -13.34 1.30 -6.26
N GLN A 130 -12.50 2.24 -5.82
CA GLN A 130 -11.37 2.71 -6.63
C GLN A 130 -10.39 1.58 -6.92
N MET A 131 -10.00 0.80 -5.92
CA MET A 131 -9.06 -0.31 -6.10
C MET A 131 -9.62 -1.39 -7.03
N LEU A 132 -10.89 -1.78 -6.89
CA LEU A 132 -11.55 -2.73 -7.80
C LEU A 132 -11.60 -2.19 -9.24
N SER A 133 -11.91 -0.91 -9.39
CA SER A 133 -11.94 -0.25 -10.70
C SER A 133 -10.54 -0.16 -11.33
N SER A 134 -9.50 0.11 -10.54
CA SER A 134 -8.10 0.11 -11.00
C SER A 134 -7.66 -1.30 -11.47
N MET A 135 -8.04 -2.35 -10.73
CA MET A 135 -7.80 -3.75 -11.13
C MET A 135 -8.52 -4.09 -12.43
N ALA A 136 -9.74 -3.60 -12.64
CA ALA A 136 -10.49 -3.83 -13.88
C ALA A 136 -9.92 -3.05 -15.08
N ASN A 137 -9.16 -2.01 -14.86
CA ASN A 137 -8.51 -1.17 -15.87
C ASN A 137 -6.99 -1.39 -15.95
N ASP A 138 -6.48 -2.47 -15.44
CA ASP A 138 -5.05 -2.83 -15.35
C ASP A 138 -4.36 -3.09 -16.71
N ILE A 139 -5.11 -3.00 -17.81
CA ILE A 139 -4.59 -3.05 -19.19
C ILE A 139 -3.83 -1.76 -19.57
N PHE A 140 -4.07 -0.64 -18.87
CA PHE A 140 -3.29 0.59 -19.00
C PHE A 140 -2.14 0.51 -18.02
N PRO A 141 -0.89 0.31 -18.49
CA PRO A 141 0.23 -0.01 -17.60
C PRO A 141 0.61 1.15 -16.69
N PHE A 142 1.15 0.85 -15.52
CA PHE A 142 1.61 1.88 -14.56
C PHE A 142 2.65 2.83 -15.17
N SER A 143 3.54 2.32 -16.05
CA SER A 143 4.49 3.16 -16.79
C SER A 143 3.82 4.22 -17.65
N ASP A 144 2.70 3.87 -18.30
CA ASP A 144 1.95 4.78 -19.16
C ASP A 144 1.17 5.80 -18.31
N ILE A 145 0.68 5.37 -17.14
CA ILE A 145 0.08 6.25 -16.12
C ILE A 145 1.10 7.27 -15.64
N CYS A 146 2.29 6.83 -15.22
CA CYS A 146 3.36 7.71 -14.77
C CYS A 146 3.77 8.71 -15.86
N ALA A 147 3.95 8.24 -17.09
CA ALA A 147 4.36 9.09 -18.21
C ALA A 147 3.29 10.14 -18.57
N LYS A 148 2.02 9.76 -18.50
CA LYS A 148 0.91 10.64 -18.90
C LYS A 148 0.59 11.71 -17.85
N TYR A 149 0.62 11.33 -16.55
CA TYR A 149 0.19 12.21 -15.45
C TYR A 149 1.34 12.74 -14.60
N GLY A 150 2.59 12.43 -14.95
CA GLY A 150 3.76 12.87 -14.20
C GLY A 150 3.92 12.20 -12.83
N LEU A 151 3.30 11.03 -12.64
CA LEU A 151 3.41 10.30 -11.37
C LEU A 151 4.75 9.59 -11.26
N ASN A 152 5.20 9.36 -10.03
CA ASN A 152 6.38 8.55 -9.74
C ASN A 152 6.00 7.31 -8.89
N SER A 153 6.94 6.41 -8.68
CA SER A 153 6.79 5.21 -7.86
C SER A 153 7.66 5.24 -6.61
N ASP A 154 7.96 6.43 -6.11
CA ASP A 154 8.91 6.63 -5.01
C ASP A 154 8.35 6.17 -3.67
N LEU A 155 7.02 6.15 -3.55
CA LEU A 155 6.30 5.68 -2.38
C LEU A 155 5.42 4.49 -2.76
N THR A 156 5.65 3.34 -2.12
CA THR A 156 4.86 2.13 -2.36
C THR A 156 4.34 1.56 -1.04
N PHE A 157 3.09 1.14 -1.06
CA PHE A 157 2.47 0.36 0.00
C PHE A 157 2.11 -1.04 -0.52
N ALA A 158 2.43 -2.07 0.23
CA ALA A 158 2.07 -3.45 -0.10
C ALA A 158 1.37 -4.14 1.07
N TYR A 159 0.32 -4.89 0.78
CA TYR A 159 -0.31 -5.78 1.74
C TYR A 159 -0.15 -7.22 1.27
N GLN A 160 0.35 -8.08 2.14
CA GLN A 160 0.48 -9.51 1.90
C GLN A 160 -0.34 -10.29 2.92
N ALA A 161 -1.31 -11.06 2.42
CA ALA A 161 -1.93 -12.10 3.23
C ALA A 161 -0.88 -13.14 3.66
N GLU A 162 -1.21 -13.95 4.66
CA GLU A 162 -0.33 -14.98 5.17
C GLU A 162 0.17 -15.89 4.05
N LEU A 163 1.48 -15.93 3.86
CA LEU A 163 2.17 -16.86 2.97
C LEU A 163 2.82 -17.93 3.84
N SER A 164 2.60 -19.19 3.51
CA SER A 164 3.35 -20.26 4.13
C SER A 164 4.82 -20.14 3.72
N ASP A 165 5.71 -20.07 4.70
CA ASP A 165 7.15 -20.16 4.46
C ASP A 165 7.59 -21.59 4.20
N ASP A 166 6.73 -22.57 4.52
CA ASP A 166 6.96 -23.99 4.40
C ASP A 166 6.15 -24.58 3.24
N TYR A 167 6.85 -25.09 2.22
CA TYR A 167 6.24 -25.71 1.05
C TYR A 167 6.58 -27.19 1.02
N PRO A 168 5.61 -28.11 1.16
CA PRO A 168 5.86 -29.55 1.04
C PRO A 168 6.23 -29.89 -0.41
N ILE A 169 7.39 -30.54 -0.58
CA ILE A 169 7.87 -31.07 -1.86
C ILE A 169 8.19 -32.56 -1.68
N GLY A 170 7.27 -33.44 -2.07
CA GLY A 170 7.40 -34.88 -1.80
C GLY A 170 7.49 -35.15 -0.30
N ASP A 171 8.55 -35.82 0.13
CA ASP A 171 8.80 -36.16 1.54
C ASP A 171 9.61 -35.12 2.31
N THR A 172 9.82 -33.93 1.73
CA THR A 172 10.59 -32.85 2.34
C THR A 172 9.82 -31.53 2.35
N ILE A 173 10.33 -30.57 3.11
CA ILE A 173 9.78 -29.21 3.21
C ILE A 173 10.81 -28.24 2.64
N ALA A 174 10.45 -27.51 1.60
CA ALA A 174 11.22 -26.37 1.14
C ALA A 174 10.82 -25.13 1.96
N ARG A 175 11.81 -24.41 2.45
CA ARG A 175 11.62 -23.16 3.19
C ARG A 175 11.94 -21.97 2.30
N GLY A 176 11.07 -20.96 2.37
CA GLY A 176 11.34 -19.67 1.77
C GLY A 176 12.58 -19.01 2.39
N HIS A 177 13.40 -18.39 1.55
CA HIS A 177 14.53 -17.58 1.98
C HIS A 177 14.51 -16.25 1.22
N ASP A 178 14.48 -15.14 1.96
CA ASP A 178 14.50 -13.82 1.35
C ASP A 178 15.90 -13.52 0.77
N LEU A 179 15.92 -13.25 -0.52
CA LEU A 179 17.09 -12.72 -1.21
C LEU A 179 17.01 -11.19 -1.18
N SER A 180 17.64 -10.57 -0.21
CA SER A 180 17.70 -9.11 -0.15
C SER A 180 18.73 -8.56 -1.13
N LEU A 181 18.41 -7.45 -1.78
CA LEU A 181 19.39 -6.63 -2.50
C LEU A 181 19.97 -5.60 -1.55
N ASP A 182 21.26 -5.25 -1.72
CA ASP A 182 21.93 -4.24 -0.89
C ASP A 182 21.50 -2.80 -1.22
N MET A 183 20.77 -2.62 -2.32
CA MET A 183 20.25 -1.32 -2.77
C MET A 183 18.72 -1.26 -2.62
N ALA A 184 18.23 -0.14 -2.12
CA ALA A 184 16.79 0.13 -2.10
C ALA A 184 16.29 0.35 -3.54
N LYS A 185 15.20 -0.32 -3.91
CA LYS A 185 14.57 -0.22 -5.24
C LYS A 185 13.84 1.11 -5.44
N MET A 186 13.35 1.68 -4.35
CA MET A 186 12.58 2.93 -4.30
C MET A 186 12.89 3.66 -2.99
N PRO A 187 12.60 4.95 -2.89
CA PRO A 187 12.84 5.73 -1.68
C PRO A 187 12.19 5.16 -0.42
N LEU A 188 10.92 4.72 -0.52
CA LEU A 188 10.19 4.15 0.62
C LEU A 188 9.16 3.10 0.18
N LEU A 189 9.28 1.90 0.72
CA LEU A 189 8.28 0.83 0.64
C LEU A 189 7.86 0.46 2.06
N ILE A 190 6.58 0.61 2.35
CA ILE A 190 5.96 0.07 3.57
C ILE A 190 5.12 -1.14 3.21
N GLN A 191 5.32 -2.22 3.93
CA GLN A 191 4.56 -3.45 3.73
C GLN A 191 3.92 -3.91 5.03
N VAL A 192 2.69 -4.41 4.91
CA VAL A 192 1.99 -5.13 5.98
C VAL A 192 1.90 -6.60 5.58
N ARG A 193 2.31 -7.48 6.46
CA ARG A 193 2.25 -8.93 6.26
C ARG A 193 1.47 -9.59 7.39
N GLU A 194 0.54 -10.47 7.05
CA GLU A 194 -0.06 -11.39 8.02
C GLU A 194 0.95 -12.48 8.37
N TYR A 195 1.12 -12.74 9.66
CA TYR A 195 2.02 -13.77 10.15
C TYR A 195 1.58 -14.27 11.53
N ASN A 196 1.29 -15.56 11.68
CA ASN A 196 0.95 -16.20 12.96
C ASN A 196 -0.13 -15.41 13.76
N HIS A 197 -1.27 -15.11 13.15
CA HIS A 197 -2.39 -14.38 13.76
C HIS A 197 -2.02 -12.97 14.26
N THR A 198 -1.03 -12.34 13.65
CA THR A 198 -0.66 -10.96 13.89
C THR A 198 -0.28 -10.27 12.58
N TYR A 199 -0.01 -8.98 12.65
CA TYR A 199 0.47 -8.20 11.52
C TYR A 199 1.89 -7.73 11.77
N VAL A 200 2.73 -7.87 10.77
CA VAL A 200 4.11 -7.41 10.79
C VAL A 200 4.23 -6.27 9.79
N LEU A 201 4.66 -5.12 10.28
CA LEU A 201 5.01 -3.95 9.47
C LEU A 201 6.47 -4.05 9.06
N THR A 202 6.76 -3.90 7.79
CA THR A 202 8.14 -3.79 7.31
C THR A 202 8.32 -2.50 6.52
N ALA A 203 9.50 -1.93 6.61
CA ALA A 203 9.92 -0.78 5.83
C ALA A 203 11.23 -1.10 5.11
N GLU A 204 11.23 -1.02 3.78
CA GLU A 204 12.44 -0.93 2.99
C GLU A 204 12.60 0.53 2.53
N TYR A 205 13.76 1.13 2.76
CA TYR A 205 13.95 2.54 2.48
C TYR A 205 15.38 2.86 2.08
N ARG A 206 15.57 4.02 1.47
CA ARG A 206 16.89 4.58 1.20
C ARG A 206 17.48 5.17 2.48
N SER A 207 18.52 4.53 3.02
CA SER A 207 19.17 4.97 4.26
C SER A 207 20.00 6.25 4.11
N ASP A 208 20.22 6.70 2.89
CA ASP A 208 20.80 8.01 2.60
C ASP A 208 19.76 9.15 2.62
N MET A 209 18.46 8.82 2.54
CA MET A 209 17.36 9.79 2.61
C MET A 209 16.70 9.81 4.00
N TYR A 210 16.58 8.65 4.63
CA TYR A 210 15.83 8.50 5.87
C TYR A 210 16.67 7.85 6.97
N SER A 211 16.66 8.44 8.15
CA SER A 211 17.21 7.80 9.34
C SER A 211 16.34 6.65 9.83
N GLN A 212 16.93 5.68 10.49
CA GLN A 212 16.20 4.59 11.12
C GLN A 212 15.15 5.10 12.11
N ALA A 213 15.47 6.14 12.89
CA ALA A 213 14.57 6.74 13.87
C ALA A 213 13.33 7.39 13.21
N PHE A 214 13.51 8.01 12.04
CA PHE A 214 12.41 8.59 11.28
C PHE A 214 11.45 7.50 10.77
N ILE A 215 12.00 6.43 10.21
CA ILE A 215 11.19 5.30 9.71
C ILE A 215 10.50 4.55 10.86
N ASP A 216 11.16 4.36 11.99
CA ASP A 216 10.54 3.77 13.19
C ASP A 216 9.34 4.62 13.66
N GLY A 217 9.49 5.95 13.65
CA GLY A 217 8.40 6.89 13.91
C GLY A 217 7.22 6.75 12.93
N ILE A 218 7.47 6.49 11.65
CA ILE A 218 6.40 6.21 10.65
C ILE A 218 5.66 4.92 11.02
N LEU A 219 6.36 3.85 11.39
CA LEU A 219 5.74 2.58 11.76
C LEU A 219 4.93 2.71 13.05
N ASP A 220 5.43 3.47 14.04
CA ASP A 220 4.71 3.79 15.28
C ASP A 220 3.44 4.59 15.01
N SER A 221 3.54 5.62 14.18
CA SER A 221 2.41 6.44 13.76
C SER A 221 1.37 5.62 12.99
N TYR A 222 1.79 4.63 12.21
CA TYR A 222 0.89 3.76 11.49
C TYR A 222 0.08 2.85 12.44
N GLU A 223 0.74 2.26 13.43
CA GLU A 223 0.07 1.48 14.48
C GLU A 223 -0.87 2.36 15.32
N ALA A 224 -0.46 3.59 15.65
CA ALA A 224 -1.32 4.56 16.33
C ALA A 224 -2.55 4.91 15.50
N ALA A 225 -2.39 5.14 14.18
CA ALA A 225 -3.50 5.39 13.27
C ALA A 225 -4.50 4.23 13.27
N MET A 226 -4.03 2.98 13.22
CA MET A 226 -4.89 1.79 13.31
C MET A 226 -5.63 1.76 14.64
N SER A 227 -4.92 1.94 15.77
CA SER A 227 -5.51 1.95 17.11
C SER A 227 -6.56 3.05 17.30
N SER A 228 -6.33 4.21 16.67
CA SER A 228 -7.26 5.33 16.68
C SER A 228 -8.49 5.05 15.81
N ALA A 229 -8.31 4.53 14.61
CA ALA A 229 -9.39 4.23 13.67
C ALA A 229 -10.42 3.26 14.24
N LEU A 230 -9.99 2.28 15.05
CA LEU A 230 -10.89 1.33 15.72
C LEU A 230 -11.90 2.02 16.68
N LYS A 231 -11.63 3.26 17.10
CA LYS A 231 -12.39 3.99 18.13
C LYS A 231 -13.07 5.24 17.59
N THR A 232 -12.70 5.71 16.39
CA THR A 232 -13.19 6.96 15.81
C THR A 232 -14.22 6.72 14.73
N LYS A 233 -14.98 7.75 14.40
CA LYS A 233 -16.02 7.71 13.37
C LYS A 233 -15.63 8.51 12.14
N LEU A 234 -14.97 9.64 12.31
CA LEU A 234 -14.56 10.53 11.22
C LEU A 234 -13.09 10.33 10.87
N VAL A 235 -12.75 10.50 9.60
CA VAL A 235 -11.36 10.43 9.13
C VAL A 235 -10.48 11.47 9.81
N SER A 236 -11.01 12.67 10.05
CA SER A 236 -10.30 13.76 10.74
C SER A 236 -9.92 13.45 12.20
N GLU A 237 -10.62 12.52 12.84
CA GLU A 237 -10.38 12.13 14.23
C GLU A 237 -9.28 11.08 14.39
N ILE A 238 -8.81 10.48 13.28
CA ILE A 238 -7.75 9.48 13.33
C ILE A 238 -6.45 10.17 13.76
N SER A 239 -5.94 9.80 14.92
CA SER A 239 -4.64 10.26 15.43
C SER A 239 -3.52 9.37 14.88
N VAL A 240 -2.37 9.96 14.64
CA VAL A 240 -1.13 9.28 14.21
C VAL A 240 -0.02 9.39 15.26
N ILE A 241 -0.40 9.88 16.44
CA ILE A 241 0.47 10.08 17.62
C ILE A 241 -0.21 9.48 18.84
#